data_839ef65b9b4ea9abef7f2729e7bbb990
#
_entry.id   839ef65b9b4ea9abef7f2729e7bbb990
#
_cell.length_a   1.000
_cell.length_b   1.000
_cell.length_c   1.000
_cell.angle_alpha   90.00
_cell.angle_beta   90.00
_cell.angle_gamma   90.00
#
_symmetry.space_group_name_H-M   'P 1'
#
loop_
_entity.id
_entity.type
_entity.pdbx_description
1 polymer ?
#
loop_
_entity_poly.entity_id
_entity_poly.type
_entity_poly.pdbx_seq_one_letter_code
_entity_poly.pdbx_strand_id
1 'polypeptide(L)'
;RRNDEVWFEELPAELEELIADKFYYGHLFCHVMHQNYVLKKGVDAKQLKQQILASFDVRGAEYPAEHNVGHEYAAKEDLKAFYKDLDPTNTFNPGIGKTSKLKHWSSGRE
;
A
#
# COMPACT_ATOMS: atom_id res chain seq x y z
N ARG A 1 5.52 4.40 -11.24
CA ARG A 1 6.26 3.79 -12.37
C ARG A 1 7.39 4.72 -12.80
N ARG A 2 8.57 4.15 -13.10
CA ARG A 2 9.75 4.95 -13.49
C ARG A 2 9.69 5.49 -14.91
N ASN A 3 8.93 4.87 -15.78
CA ASN A 3 8.88 5.17 -17.22
C ASN A 3 7.50 5.64 -17.67
N ASP A 4 6.71 6.19 -16.78
CA ASP A 4 5.41 6.75 -17.10
C ASP A 4 5.57 8.21 -17.49
N GLU A 5 4.93 8.62 -18.58
CA GLU A 5 4.90 10.03 -19.00
C GLU A 5 4.01 10.89 -18.09
N VAL A 6 3.14 10.24 -17.33
CA VAL A 6 2.22 10.88 -16.40
C VAL A 6 2.85 10.98 -15.02
N TRP A 7 2.97 12.18 -14.49
CA TRP A 7 3.59 12.45 -13.20
C TRP A 7 2.77 12.03 -11.99
N PHE A 8 1.50 11.84 -12.17
CA PHE A 8 0.55 11.51 -11.11
C PHE A 8 -0.48 10.51 -11.62
N GLU A 9 -1.08 9.78 -10.69
CA GLU A 9 -2.12 8.83 -11.01
C GLU A 9 -3.45 9.53 -11.28
N GLU A 10 -4.07 9.23 -12.40
CA GLU A 10 -5.44 9.60 -12.68
C GLU A 10 -6.38 8.48 -12.23
N LEU A 11 -7.40 8.85 -11.48
CA LEU A 11 -8.41 7.89 -11.05
C LEU A 11 -9.49 7.71 -12.12
N PRO A 12 -10.14 6.54 -12.18
CA PRO A 12 -11.35 6.37 -12.96
C PRO A 12 -12.41 7.43 -12.63
N ALA A 13 -13.18 7.86 -13.63
CA ALA A 13 -14.14 8.96 -13.47
C ALA A 13 -15.15 8.72 -12.33
N GLU A 14 -15.59 7.48 -12.16
CA GLU A 14 -16.51 7.11 -11.08
C GLU A 14 -15.93 7.27 -9.66
N LEU A 15 -14.61 7.15 -9.52
CA LEU A 15 -13.93 7.42 -8.24
C LEU A 15 -13.66 8.90 -8.05
N GLU A 16 -13.31 9.62 -9.12
CA GLU A 16 -13.13 11.08 -9.10
C GLU A 16 -14.37 11.81 -8.61
N GLU A 17 -15.56 11.36 -8.96
CA GLU A 17 -16.83 11.96 -8.52
C GLU A 17 -17.04 11.91 -7.00
N LEU A 18 -16.38 10.99 -6.29
CA LEU A 18 -16.45 10.84 -4.84
C LEU A 18 -15.44 11.71 -4.09
N ILE A 19 -14.55 12.38 -4.82
CA ILE A 19 -13.45 13.16 -4.27
C ILE A 19 -13.80 14.64 -4.33
N ALA A 20 -13.64 15.34 -3.20
CA ALA A 20 -13.84 16.78 -3.09
C ALA A 20 -12.59 17.56 -3.48
N ASP A 21 -11.40 17.05 -3.10
CA ASP A 21 -10.13 17.69 -3.40
C ASP A 21 -8.99 16.67 -3.44
N LYS A 22 -7.90 16.99 -4.13
CA LYS A 22 -6.74 16.12 -4.31
C LYS A 22 -5.45 16.89 -4.09
N PHE A 23 -4.52 16.28 -3.38
CA PHE A 23 -3.21 16.85 -3.13
C PHE A 23 -2.12 15.85 -3.49
N TYR A 24 -1.14 16.29 -4.27
CA TYR A 24 0.00 15.50 -4.68
C TYR A 24 1.27 16.12 -4.14
N TYR A 25 2.06 15.31 -3.41
CA TYR A 25 3.36 15.71 -2.87
C TYR A 25 4.42 14.76 -3.36
N GLY A 26 5.53 15.28 -3.81
CA GLY A 26 6.64 14.48 -4.31
C GLY A 26 7.92 14.69 -3.51
N HIS A 27 8.74 13.66 -3.48
CA HIS A 27 10.13 13.75 -3.02
C HIS A 27 11.03 13.87 -4.24
N LEU A 28 11.72 15.00 -4.37
CA LEU A 28 12.45 15.38 -5.58
C LEU A 28 13.48 14.34 -6.04
N PHE A 29 14.12 13.65 -5.10
CA PHE A 29 15.19 12.69 -5.42
C PHE A 29 14.77 11.22 -5.31
N CYS A 30 13.58 10.91 -4.82
CA CYS A 30 13.13 9.54 -4.59
C CYS A 30 12.15 9.03 -5.65
N HIS A 31 11.65 9.88 -6.50
CA HIS A 31 10.60 9.56 -7.49
C HIS A 31 9.33 8.95 -6.87
N VAL A 32 9.03 9.34 -5.65
CA VAL A 32 7.86 8.89 -4.89
C VAL A 32 6.84 10.00 -4.81
N MET A 33 5.58 9.67 -5.05
CA MET A 33 4.46 10.59 -4.98
C MET A 33 3.53 10.20 -3.84
N HIS A 34 3.27 11.13 -2.94
CA HIS A 34 2.20 11.02 -1.96
C HIS A 34 0.92 11.60 -2.55
N GLN A 35 -0.15 10.84 -2.48
CA GLN A 35 -1.44 11.22 -3.03
C GLN A 35 -2.46 11.26 -1.88
N ASN A 36 -2.97 12.44 -1.59
CA ASN A 36 -3.96 12.66 -0.56
C ASN A 36 -5.29 13.07 -1.19
N TYR A 37 -6.34 12.40 -0.80
CA TYR A 37 -7.69 12.63 -1.31
C TYR A 37 -8.62 13.09 -0.19
N VAL A 38 -9.26 14.23 -0.39
CA VAL A 38 -10.34 14.69 0.49
C VAL A 38 -11.66 14.19 -0.10
N LEU A 39 -12.39 13.42 0.67
CA LEU A 39 -13.61 12.79 0.20
C LEU A 39 -14.83 13.70 0.38
N LYS A 40 -15.80 13.56 -0.49
CA LYS A 40 -17.11 14.18 -0.29
C LYS A 40 -17.80 13.60 0.95
N LYS A 41 -18.65 14.40 1.57
CA LYS A 41 -19.40 13.99 2.76
C LYS A 41 -20.25 12.75 2.47
N GLY A 42 -20.19 11.76 3.37
CA GLY A 42 -20.97 10.53 3.25
C GLY A 42 -20.27 9.39 2.49
N VAL A 43 -19.08 9.63 1.93
CA VAL A 43 -18.30 8.58 1.26
C VAL A 43 -17.59 7.70 2.28
N ASP A 44 -17.67 6.37 2.11
CA ASP A 44 -16.92 5.41 2.91
C ASP A 44 -15.45 5.42 2.48
N ALA A 45 -14.59 5.99 3.33
CA ALA A 45 -13.16 6.12 3.06
C ALA A 45 -12.45 4.77 2.90
N LYS A 46 -12.85 3.76 3.66
CA LYS A 46 -12.23 2.43 3.61
C LYS A 46 -12.53 1.72 2.30
N GLN A 47 -13.79 1.76 1.88
CA GLN A 47 -14.22 1.17 0.61
C GLN A 47 -13.57 1.89 -0.57
N LEU A 48 -13.57 3.23 -0.57
CA LEU A 48 -12.94 4.01 -1.63
C LEU A 48 -11.44 3.75 -1.72
N LYS A 49 -10.73 3.66 -0.58
CA LYS A 49 -9.32 3.28 -0.57
C LYS A 49 -9.06 1.94 -1.26
N GLN A 50 -9.88 0.94 -0.99
CA GLN A 50 -9.75 -0.37 -1.64
C GLN A 50 -9.95 -0.29 -3.15
N GLN A 51 -10.92 0.49 -3.62
CA GLN A 51 -11.16 0.70 -5.05
C GLN A 51 -10.00 1.44 -5.74
N ILE A 52 -9.44 2.45 -5.09
CA ILE A 52 -8.26 3.17 -5.59
C ILE A 52 -7.06 2.22 -5.70
N LEU A 53 -6.78 1.44 -4.66
CA LEU A 53 -5.68 0.49 -4.68
C LEU A 53 -5.87 -0.58 -5.76
N ALA A 54 -7.08 -1.08 -5.95
CA ALA A 54 -7.38 -2.02 -7.02
C ALA A 54 -7.10 -1.43 -8.41
N SER A 55 -7.40 -0.15 -8.64
CA SER A 55 -7.06 0.53 -9.89
C SER A 55 -5.56 0.68 -10.11
N PHE A 56 -4.80 0.87 -9.03
CA PHE A 56 -3.34 0.92 -9.07
C PHE A 56 -2.72 -0.45 -9.36
N ASP A 57 -3.27 -1.51 -8.79
CA ASP A 57 -2.84 -2.90 -9.03
C ASP A 57 -2.93 -3.27 -10.51
N VAL A 58 -4.04 -2.92 -11.17
CA VAL A 58 -4.23 -3.17 -12.60
C VAL A 58 -3.13 -2.52 -13.45
N ARG A 59 -2.62 -1.37 -13.03
CA ARG A 59 -1.54 -0.66 -13.72
C ARG A 59 -0.14 -1.03 -13.25
N GLY A 60 -0.02 -1.95 -12.31
CA GLY A 60 1.25 -2.38 -11.74
C GLY A 60 1.98 -1.29 -10.96
N ALA A 61 1.25 -0.39 -10.31
CA ALA A 61 1.83 0.60 -9.42
C ALA A 61 2.36 -0.04 -8.14
N GLU A 62 3.48 0.49 -7.62
CA GLU A 62 4.04 0.07 -6.35
C GLU A 62 3.55 0.97 -5.22
N TYR A 63 2.99 0.36 -4.21
CA TYR A 63 2.60 1.03 -2.96
C TYR A 63 2.71 0.06 -1.76
N PRO A 64 3.14 0.51 -0.60
CA PRO A 64 3.80 1.78 -0.36
C PRO A 64 5.18 1.81 -1.01
N ALA A 65 5.64 2.97 -1.43
CA ALA A 65 6.94 3.09 -2.06
C ALA A 65 8.10 3.21 -1.05
N GLU A 66 7.85 3.71 0.15
CA GLU A 66 8.88 3.98 1.16
C GLU A 66 8.59 3.35 2.53
N HIS A 67 7.36 3.40 3.02
CA HIS A 67 7.00 3.01 4.38
C HIS A 67 5.59 2.41 4.46
N ASN A 68 5.18 2.00 5.67
CA ASN A 68 3.86 1.41 5.98
C ASN A 68 3.63 -0.04 5.55
N VAL A 69 4.63 -0.75 5.02
CA VAL A 69 4.50 -2.20 4.76
C VAL A 69 4.23 -2.97 6.06
N GLY A 70 4.90 -2.61 7.13
CA GLY A 70 4.77 -3.35 8.38
C GLY A 70 3.47 -3.14 9.13
N HIS A 71 2.75 -2.08 8.85
CA HIS A 71 1.60 -1.65 9.64
C HIS A 71 0.31 -1.58 8.82
N GLU A 72 0.31 -0.82 7.76
CA GLU A 72 -0.88 -0.53 6.97
C GLU A 72 -1.06 -1.47 5.79
N TYR A 73 0.03 -1.83 5.13
CA TYR A 73 0.03 -2.64 3.91
C TYR A 73 0.61 -4.04 4.12
N ALA A 74 0.09 -5.00 3.36
CA ALA A 74 0.61 -6.35 3.35
C ALA A 74 1.94 -6.43 2.57
N ALA A 75 2.88 -7.21 3.08
CA ALA A 75 4.09 -7.54 2.35
C ALA A 75 3.79 -8.44 1.15
N LYS A 76 4.48 -8.25 0.03
CA LYS A 76 4.47 -9.17 -1.11
C LYS A 76 5.16 -10.48 -0.75
N GLU A 77 4.92 -11.53 -1.51
CA GLU A 77 5.40 -12.88 -1.17
C GLU A 77 6.93 -13.00 -1.12
N ASP A 78 7.63 -12.35 -2.04
CA ASP A 78 9.09 -12.27 -2.03
C ASP A 78 9.64 -11.56 -0.79
N LEU A 79 9.00 -10.49 -0.35
CA LEU A 79 9.37 -9.78 0.87
C LEU A 79 9.08 -10.61 2.13
N LYS A 80 7.97 -11.35 2.16
CA LYS A 80 7.66 -12.30 3.25
C LYS A 80 8.70 -13.41 3.34
N ALA A 81 9.12 -13.95 2.20
CA ALA A 81 10.17 -14.96 2.15
C ALA A 81 11.49 -14.40 2.69
N PHE A 82 11.87 -13.21 2.29
CA PHE A 82 13.05 -12.52 2.80
C PHE A 82 13.00 -12.28 4.31
N TYR A 83 11.87 -11.88 4.86
CA TYR A 83 11.71 -11.75 6.32
C TYR A 83 11.92 -13.08 7.05
N LYS A 84 11.41 -14.19 6.51
CA LYS A 84 11.59 -15.52 7.09
C LYS A 84 13.04 -15.98 7.07
N ASP A 85 13.77 -15.65 6.01
CA ASP A 85 15.20 -15.95 5.89
C ASP A 85 16.04 -15.19 6.91
N LEU A 86 15.73 -13.91 7.10
CA LEU A 86 16.46 -13.07 8.06
C LEU A 86 16.12 -13.36 9.52
N ASP A 87 14.88 -13.71 9.81
CA ASP A 87 14.38 -13.98 11.16
C ASP A 87 13.55 -15.24 11.21
N PRO A 88 14.17 -16.43 11.13
CA PRO A 88 13.45 -17.71 11.11
C PRO A 88 12.55 -17.94 12.32
N THR A 89 12.86 -17.32 13.43
CA THR A 89 12.11 -17.46 14.69
C THR A 89 10.94 -16.48 14.82
N ASN A 90 10.85 -15.51 13.92
CA ASN A 90 9.88 -14.42 13.99
C ASN A 90 9.92 -13.65 15.32
N THR A 91 11.12 -13.23 15.71
CA THR A 91 11.39 -12.63 17.03
C THR A 91 11.40 -11.09 16.97
N PHE A 92 11.96 -10.50 15.89
CA PHE A 92 12.22 -9.07 15.85
C PHE A 92 10.98 -8.23 15.58
N ASN A 93 10.19 -8.58 14.58
CA ASN A 93 9.00 -7.83 14.18
C ASN A 93 7.80 -8.74 13.87
N PRO A 94 7.26 -9.47 14.85
CA PRO A 94 6.13 -10.36 14.60
C PRO A 94 4.93 -9.61 14.02
N GLY A 95 4.39 -10.10 12.91
CA GLY A 95 3.24 -9.49 12.22
C GLY A 95 3.59 -8.38 11.24
N ILE A 96 4.87 -8.08 11.01
CA ILE A 96 5.27 -7.11 9.99
C ILE A 96 4.68 -7.49 8.61
N GLY A 97 4.20 -6.50 7.87
CA GLY A 97 3.61 -6.73 6.55
C GLY A 97 2.38 -7.65 6.60
N LYS A 98 1.64 -7.64 7.69
CA LYS A 98 0.48 -8.54 7.94
C LYS A 98 0.83 -10.03 7.82
N THR A 99 2.06 -10.37 8.21
CA THR A 99 2.54 -11.75 8.32
C THR A 99 2.16 -12.36 9.66
N SER A 100 2.58 -13.60 9.91
CA SER A 100 2.32 -14.29 11.19
C SER A 100 2.90 -13.54 12.38
N LYS A 101 2.14 -13.50 13.48
CA LYS A 101 2.60 -13.00 14.80
C LYS A 101 3.17 -14.11 15.68
N LEU A 102 3.13 -15.35 15.21
CA LEU A 102 3.51 -16.54 15.98
C LEU A 102 4.97 -16.91 15.71
N LYS A 103 5.58 -17.57 16.70
CA LYS A 103 6.94 -18.10 16.59
C LYS A 103 7.08 -19.01 15.36
N HIS A 104 8.25 -18.93 14.73
CA HIS A 104 8.59 -19.71 13.54
C HIS A 104 7.59 -19.54 12.38
N TRP A 105 6.94 -18.37 12.29
CA TRP A 105 6.00 -18.03 11.23
C TRP A 105 4.84 -19.01 11.09
N SER A 106 4.50 -19.70 12.17
CA SER A 106 3.40 -20.67 12.16
C SER A 106 2.07 -19.97 11.84
N SER A 107 1.20 -20.67 11.14
CA SER A 107 -0.20 -20.28 11.03
C SER A 107 -0.88 -20.71 12.34
N GLY A 108 -1.48 -19.76 13.05
CA GLY A 108 -2.30 -20.11 14.21
C GLY A 108 -3.39 -21.08 13.77
N ARG A 109 -3.52 -22.18 14.45
CA ARG A 109 -4.79 -22.90 14.45
C ARG A 109 -5.72 -22.11 15.33
N GLU A 110 -6.76 -21.62 14.75
CA GLU A 110 -7.92 -21.14 15.48
C GLU A 110 -8.50 -22.27 16.34
#